data_e38a182aa5938837f2a8ce863ec20eca
#
_entry.id   e38a182aa5938837f2a8ce863ec20eca
#
_cell.length_a   1.000
_cell.length_b   1.000
_cell.length_c   1.000
_cell.angle_alpha   90.00
_cell.angle_beta   90.00
_cell.angle_gamma   90.00
#
_symmetry.space_group_name_H-M   'P 1'
#
loop_
_entity.id
_entity.type
_entity.pdbx_description
1 polymer ?
#
loop_
_entity_poly.entity_id
_entity_poly.type
_entity_poly.pdbx_seq_one_letter_code
_entity_poly.pdbx_strand_id
1 'polypeptide(L)'
;MPSETTSTGSSVELVPVKFSRLTRRGILLGLSLTQLITLGIGGLSLVGALYAGGGILLAYTAPVWVLAAALTWIPVAGRPVVEWLPVCFWWVWRSTGGQLLYRRRITTPRPEGTLALPGDMARLREYTDPETGAGMIHDPTANTLTVATEVSHPAFVLLDPAEQQRRVSAWGRVLATVCRSGRVATLQVLERTLPDSGTGLAEWWSKHGTDDGSWAADTYAELIDRAGPAGERHATTISLSLDMKTSARQIRTAGGGIKGAAGVLRQEMNTLTTALRTAD
;
A
#
# COMPACT_ATOMS: atom_id res chain seq x y z
N MET A 1 -45.87 -39.94 -14.04
CA MET A 1 -44.42 -39.81 -14.24
C MET A 1 -44.12 -38.34 -14.50
N PRO A 2 -43.59 -37.61 -13.52
CA PRO A 2 -43.07 -36.25 -13.77
C PRO A 2 -41.60 -36.34 -14.13
N SER A 3 -41.24 -35.71 -15.24
CA SER A 3 -39.87 -35.56 -15.74
C SER A 3 -39.07 -34.61 -14.86
N GLU A 4 -38.02 -35.10 -14.27
CA GLU A 4 -37.00 -34.29 -13.60
C GLU A 4 -36.22 -33.46 -14.60
N THR A 5 -36.41 -32.14 -14.55
CA THR A 5 -35.55 -31.18 -15.22
C THR A 5 -34.30 -30.97 -14.40
N THR A 6 -33.21 -31.63 -14.77
CA THR A 6 -31.88 -31.45 -14.25
C THR A 6 -31.38 -30.06 -14.65
N SER A 7 -31.43 -29.09 -13.74
CA SER A 7 -30.79 -27.79 -13.94
C SER A 7 -29.28 -27.96 -13.80
N THR A 8 -28.58 -28.00 -14.92
CA THR A 8 -27.13 -27.95 -14.96
C THR A 8 -26.69 -26.53 -14.58
N GLY A 9 -26.51 -26.30 -13.30
CA GLY A 9 -25.87 -25.09 -12.80
C GLY A 9 -24.42 -25.06 -13.29
N SER A 10 -24.13 -24.26 -14.31
CA SER A 10 -22.75 -23.94 -14.68
C SER A 10 -22.10 -23.23 -13.50
N SER A 11 -21.31 -23.97 -12.71
CA SER A 11 -20.40 -23.37 -11.72
C SER A 11 -19.45 -22.45 -12.50
N VAL A 12 -19.62 -21.15 -12.34
CA VAL A 12 -18.65 -20.16 -12.81
C VAL A 12 -17.36 -20.43 -12.07
N GLU A 13 -16.41 -21.07 -12.76
CA GLU A 13 -15.09 -21.32 -12.25
C GLU A 13 -14.39 -19.96 -12.09
N LEU A 14 -14.35 -19.47 -10.86
CA LEU A 14 -13.64 -18.25 -10.51
C LEU A 14 -12.15 -18.48 -10.77
N VAL A 15 -11.66 -17.92 -11.87
CA VAL A 15 -10.23 -17.95 -12.20
C VAL A 15 -9.48 -17.22 -11.09
N PRO A 16 -8.60 -17.90 -10.33
CA PRO A 16 -7.89 -17.26 -9.23
C PRO A 16 -7.00 -16.14 -9.78
N VAL A 17 -7.29 -14.90 -9.40
CA VAL A 17 -6.45 -13.74 -9.74
C VAL A 17 -5.17 -13.85 -8.94
N LYS A 18 -4.08 -14.21 -9.60
CA LYS A 18 -2.74 -14.20 -8.99
C LYS A 18 -2.19 -12.78 -9.07
N PHE A 19 -2.06 -12.13 -7.93
CA PHE A 19 -1.26 -10.90 -7.86
C PHE A 19 0.19 -11.22 -8.26
N SER A 20 0.73 -10.45 -9.20
CA SER A 20 2.13 -10.57 -9.58
C SER A 20 3.00 -10.29 -8.36
N ARG A 21 3.87 -11.24 -8.00
CA ARG A 21 4.87 -10.97 -6.96
C ARG A 21 5.79 -9.87 -7.48
N LEU A 22 6.08 -8.89 -6.63
CA LEU A 22 7.05 -7.85 -6.93
C LEU A 22 8.34 -8.52 -7.37
N THR A 23 8.70 -8.37 -8.65
CA THR A 23 9.95 -8.92 -9.18
C THR A 23 11.08 -8.12 -8.57
N ARG A 24 11.79 -8.68 -7.59
CA ARG A 24 12.99 -8.05 -7.05
C ARG A 24 14.05 -8.05 -8.15
N ARG A 25 14.26 -6.91 -8.77
CA ARG A 25 15.39 -6.72 -9.69
C ARG A 25 16.66 -6.73 -8.85
N GLY A 26 17.41 -7.83 -8.89
CA GLY A 26 18.75 -7.87 -8.34
C GLY A 26 19.67 -6.94 -9.14
N ILE A 27 20.71 -6.42 -8.48
CA ILE A 27 21.67 -5.50 -9.11
C ILE A 27 22.55 -6.26 -10.13
N LEU A 28 22.96 -7.47 -9.79
CA LEU A 28 23.77 -8.33 -10.63
C LEU A 28 23.31 -9.79 -10.47
N LEU A 29 23.09 -10.51 -11.56
CA LEU A 29 22.65 -11.92 -11.58
C LEU A 29 21.39 -12.22 -10.73
N GLY A 30 20.54 -11.21 -10.51
CA GLY A 30 19.36 -11.36 -9.65
C GLY A 30 19.66 -11.26 -8.14
N LEU A 31 20.91 -11.01 -7.73
CA LEU A 31 21.31 -10.88 -6.34
C LEU A 31 21.15 -9.46 -5.82
N SER A 32 20.74 -9.32 -4.55
CA SER A 32 20.67 -8.03 -3.87
C SER A 32 22.08 -7.54 -3.51
N LEU A 33 22.22 -6.23 -3.23
CA LEU A 33 23.51 -5.65 -2.84
C LEU A 33 24.11 -6.34 -1.61
N THR A 34 23.30 -6.67 -0.62
CA THR A 34 23.73 -7.39 0.58
C THR A 34 24.25 -8.78 0.29
N GLN A 35 23.59 -9.51 -0.61
CA GLN A 35 24.07 -10.82 -1.09
C GLN A 35 25.40 -10.70 -1.81
N LEU A 36 25.54 -9.68 -2.67
CA LEU A 36 26.75 -9.45 -3.44
C LEU A 36 27.95 -9.13 -2.54
N ILE A 37 27.77 -8.29 -1.52
CA ILE A 37 28.79 -7.96 -0.53
C ILE A 37 29.22 -9.21 0.26
N THR A 38 28.24 -10.00 0.73
CA THR A 38 28.52 -11.21 1.52
C THR A 38 29.28 -12.25 0.71
N LEU A 39 28.86 -12.49 -0.55
CA LEU A 39 29.58 -13.37 -1.47
C LEU A 39 30.98 -12.84 -1.83
N GLY A 40 31.11 -11.52 -1.97
CA GLY A 40 32.40 -10.87 -2.23
C GLY A 40 33.40 -11.10 -1.09
N ILE A 41 32.95 -10.95 0.17
CA ILE A 41 33.78 -11.23 1.35
C ILE A 41 34.17 -12.72 1.39
N GLY A 42 33.20 -13.64 1.15
CA GLY A 42 33.47 -15.07 1.09
C GLY A 42 34.44 -15.43 -0.03
N GLY A 43 34.25 -14.88 -1.22
CA GLY A 43 35.12 -15.09 -2.37
C GLY A 43 36.54 -14.55 -2.18
N LEU A 44 36.67 -13.34 -1.62
CA LEU A 44 37.97 -12.75 -1.29
C LEU A 44 38.73 -13.58 -0.25
N SER A 45 38.03 -14.10 0.77
CA SER A 45 38.65 -14.98 1.76
C SER A 45 39.14 -16.31 1.15
N LEU A 46 38.38 -16.88 0.20
CA LEU A 46 38.73 -18.07 -0.52
C LEU A 46 39.99 -17.87 -1.41
N VAL A 47 39.96 -16.78 -2.21
CA VAL A 47 41.09 -16.44 -3.11
C VAL A 47 42.33 -16.07 -2.29
N GLY A 48 42.19 -15.30 -1.23
CA GLY A 48 43.29 -14.95 -0.33
C GLY A 48 43.94 -16.19 0.31
N ALA A 49 43.14 -17.16 0.74
CA ALA A 49 43.62 -18.41 1.31
C ALA A 49 44.41 -19.24 0.32
N LEU A 50 43.94 -19.31 -0.95
CA LEU A 50 44.63 -20.01 -2.02
C LEU A 50 46.01 -19.41 -2.32
N TYR A 51 46.09 -18.06 -2.34
CA TYR A 51 47.37 -17.38 -2.64
C TYR A 51 48.38 -17.41 -1.48
N ALA A 52 47.87 -17.30 -0.22
CA ALA A 52 48.78 -17.13 0.93
C ALA A 52 49.26 -18.41 1.60
N GLY A 53 48.51 -19.52 1.53
CA GLY A 53 48.85 -20.70 2.32
C GLY A 53 48.39 -22.05 1.81
N GLY A 54 47.90 -22.09 0.55
CA GLY A 54 47.46 -23.33 -0.07
C GLY A 54 46.36 -24.07 0.69
N GLY A 55 46.39 -25.41 0.68
CA GLY A 55 45.29 -26.25 1.20
C GLY A 55 45.03 -26.12 2.72
N ILE A 56 46.03 -25.83 3.51
CA ILE A 56 45.89 -25.69 4.99
C ILE A 56 45.11 -24.41 5.31
N LEU A 57 45.46 -23.27 4.71
CA LEU A 57 44.81 -22.01 4.95
C LEU A 57 43.36 -22.02 4.39
N LEU A 58 43.16 -22.76 3.32
CA LEU A 58 41.82 -22.99 2.76
C LEU A 58 40.90 -23.71 3.76
N ALA A 59 41.43 -24.74 4.46
CA ALA A 59 40.65 -25.44 5.50
C ALA A 59 40.32 -24.53 6.70
N TYR A 60 41.23 -23.65 7.13
CA TYR A 60 41.01 -22.71 8.21
C TYR A 60 39.96 -21.62 7.83
N THR A 61 39.95 -21.19 6.57
CA THR A 61 38.99 -20.18 6.09
C THR A 61 37.65 -20.78 5.63
N ALA A 62 37.56 -22.13 5.55
CA ALA A 62 36.35 -22.83 5.11
C ALA A 62 35.06 -22.36 5.83
N PRO A 63 35.03 -22.14 7.16
CA PRO A 63 33.85 -21.66 7.84
C PRO A 63 33.35 -20.31 7.30
N VAL A 64 34.23 -19.39 6.89
CA VAL A 64 33.90 -18.05 6.44
C VAL A 64 33.15 -18.08 5.10
N TRP A 65 33.72 -18.72 4.10
CA TRP A 65 33.08 -18.74 2.78
C TRP A 65 31.90 -19.72 2.68
N VAL A 66 31.90 -20.81 3.49
CA VAL A 66 30.71 -21.68 3.64
C VAL A 66 29.58 -20.91 4.32
N LEU A 67 29.87 -20.18 5.38
CA LEU A 67 28.87 -19.34 6.08
C LEU A 67 28.35 -18.24 5.16
N ALA A 68 29.23 -17.57 4.41
CA ALA A 68 28.81 -16.55 3.43
C ALA A 68 27.86 -17.13 2.38
N ALA A 69 28.16 -18.32 1.85
CA ALA A 69 27.28 -19.02 0.94
C ALA A 69 25.93 -19.39 1.61
N ALA A 70 25.97 -19.97 2.79
CA ALA A 70 24.77 -20.34 3.52
C ALA A 70 23.85 -19.12 3.80
N LEU A 71 24.42 -18.02 4.29
CA LEU A 71 23.66 -16.78 4.55
C LEU A 71 23.04 -16.19 3.29
N THR A 72 23.69 -16.40 2.14
CA THR A 72 23.22 -15.86 0.86
C THR A 72 22.07 -16.67 0.25
N TRP A 73 22.11 -18.00 0.38
CA TRP A 73 21.16 -18.89 -0.30
C TRP A 73 20.07 -19.47 0.60
N ILE A 74 20.28 -19.58 1.91
CA ILE A 74 19.25 -20.14 2.78
C ILE A 74 18.07 -19.15 2.93
N PRO A 75 16.86 -19.52 2.48
CA PRO A 75 15.69 -18.65 2.62
C PRO A 75 15.05 -18.84 4.00
N VAL A 76 14.88 -17.76 4.73
CA VAL A 76 14.11 -17.70 5.98
C VAL A 76 12.96 -16.74 5.80
N ALA A 77 11.72 -17.21 6.02
CA ALA A 77 10.50 -16.43 5.81
C ALA A 77 10.41 -15.77 4.42
N GLY A 78 10.85 -16.49 3.38
CA GLY A 78 10.80 -16.04 1.98
C GLY A 78 11.86 -15.02 1.58
N ARG A 79 12.89 -14.81 2.43
CA ARG A 79 14.04 -13.93 2.16
C ARG A 79 15.34 -14.62 2.54
N PRO A 80 16.46 -14.38 1.80
CA PRO A 80 17.77 -14.85 2.24
C PRO A 80 18.12 -14.33 3.63
N VAL A 81 18.80 -15.16 4.43
CA VAL A 81 19.18 -14.78 5.82
C VAL A 81 19.96 -13.48 5.87
N VAL A 82 20.83 -13.23 4.89
CA VAL A 82 21.62 -12.00 4.83
C VAL A 82 20.78 -10.72 4.77
N GLU A 83 19.58 -10.76 4.21
CA GLU A 83 18.67 -9.61 4.16
C GLU A 83 18.03 -9.28 5.51
N TRP A 84 18.09 -10.20 6.48
CA TRP A 84 17.66 -9.96 7.84
C TRP A 84 18.71 -9.22 8.69
N LEU A 85 19.98 -9.26 8.30
CA LEU A 85 21.06 -8.60 9.04
C LEU A 85 20.83 -7.09 9.24
N PRO A 86 20.49 -6.29 8.21
CA PRO A 86 20.15 -4.89 8.40
C PRO A 86 18.94 -4.69 9.31
N VAL A 87 17.92 -5.54 9.18
CA VAL A 87 16.70 -5.47 10.01
C VAL A 87 17.04 -5.74 11.48
N CYS A 88 17.79 -6.80 11.75
CA CYS A 88 18.24 -7.14 13.10
C CYS A 88 19.14 -6.03 13.67
N PHE A 89 20.07 -5.50 12.91
CA PHE A 89 20.93 -4.39 13.32
C PHE A 89 20.11 -3.16 13.71
N TRP A 90 19.15 -2.73 12.86
CA TRP A 90 18.27 -1.61 13.16
C TRP A 90 17.38 -1.87 14.38
N TRP A 91 16.89 -3.10 14.53
CA TRP A 91 16.11 -3.47 15.70
C TRP A 91 16.92 -3.37 17.00
N VAL A 92 18.14 -3.93 17.00
CA VAL A 92 19.07 -3.84 18.15
C VAL A 92 19.40 -2.38 18.45
N TRP A 93 19.73 -1.59 17.43
CA TRP A 93 20.04 -0.16 17.58
C TRP A 93 18.89 0.62 18.21
N ARG A 94 17.67 0.38 17.76
CA ARG A 94 16.46 1.01 18.31
C ARG A 94 16.14 0.52 19.72
N SER A 95 16.35 -0.76 19.99
CA SER A 95 16.14 -1.36 21.30
C SER A 95 17.09 -0.77 22.33
N THR A 96 18.39 -0.69 22.03
CA THR A 96 19.40 -0.09 22.93
C THR A 96 19.21 1.41 23.09
N GLY A 97 18.75 2.11 22.06
CA GLY A 97 18.42 3.54 22.11
C GLY A 97 17.10 3.88 22.80
N GLY A 98 16.37 2.90 23.34
CA GLY A 98 15.07 3.10 24.00
C GLY A 98 13.95 3.57 23.06
N GLN A 99 14.14 3.48 21.76
CA GLN A 99 13.17 3.96 20.75
C GLN A 99 11.94 3.05 20.59
N LEU A 100 11.96 1.85 21.16
CA LEU A 100 10.84 0.92 21.18
C LEU A 100 9.80 1.26 22.26
N LEU A 101 10.15 2.17 23.21
CA LEU A 101 9.26 2.61 24.28
C LEU A 101 8.72 4.01 23.95
N TYR A 102 7.45 4.10 23.66
CA TYR A 102 6.78 5.39 23.51
C TYR A 102 6.57 6.05 24.88
N ARG A 103 7.31 7.13 25.15
CA ARG A 103 7.09 7.99 26.32
C ARG A 103 6.54 9.33 25.86
N ARG A 104 5.26 9.60 26.15
CA ARG A 104 4.67 10.89 25.85
C ARG A 104 5.31 11.98 26.71
N ARG A 105 5.98 12.93 26.06
CA ARG A 105 6.45 14.15 26.75
C ARG A 105 5.30 15.15 26.78
N ILE A 106 4.62 15.24 27.93
CA ILE A 106 3.44 16.09 28.10
C ILE A 106 3.84 17.58 28.21
N THR A 107 5.05 17.87 28.69
CA THR A 107 5.50 19.23 29.02
C THR A 107 6.15 20.01 27.88
N THR A 108 6.45 19.37 26.75
CA THR A 108 7.09 20.05 25.62
C THR A 108 6.04 20.42 24.58
N PRO A 109 5.82 21.73 24.31
CA PRO A 109 4.93 22.15 23.23
C PRO A 109 5.41 21.58 21.90
N ARG A 110 4.50 21.09 21.09
CA ARG A 110 4.83 20.51 19.79
C ARG A 110 4.87 21.61 18.74
N PRO A 111 5.82 21.55 17.80
CA PRO A 111 5.79 22.43 16.65
C PRO A 111 4.46 22.29 15.90
N GLU A 112 3.94 23.40 15.40
CA GLU A 112 2.73 23.40 14.55
C GLU A 112 2.88 22.46 13.37
N GLY A 113 1.79 21.81 12.95
CA GLY A 113 1.76 20.86 11.85
C GLY A 113 2.40 19.50 12.14
N THR A 114 2.82 19.20 13.39
CA THR A 114 3.32 17.87 13.75
C THR A 114 2.19 16.95 14.19
N LEU A 115 2.10 15.78 13.55
CA LEU A 115 1.21 14.71 13.98
C LEU A 115 1.77 14.10 15.28
N ALA A 116 0.91 13.97 16.28
CA ALA A 116 1.31 13.48 17.61
C ALA A 116 1.48 11.95 17.66
N LEU A 117 2.14 11.37 16.66
CA LEU A 117 2.32 9.94 16.50
C LEU A 117 3.58 9.43 17.21
N PRO A 118 3.61 8.16 17.65
CA PRO A 118 4.75 7.57 18.32
C PRO A 118 5.88 7.19 17.36
N GLY A 119 7.11 7.09 17.88
CA GLY A 119 8.27 6.58 17.16
C GLY A 119 8.68 7.41 15.95
N ASP A 120 9.00 6.76 14.86
CA ASP A 120 9.44 7.41 13.62
C ASP A 120 8.33 8.27 12.98
N MET A 121 7.07 7.94 13.26
CA MET A 121 5.91 8.70 12.77
C MET A 121 5.79 10.09 13.42
N ALA A 122 6.51 10.38 14.52
CA ALA A 122 6.59 11.71 15.11
C ALA A 122 7.22 12.76 14.18
N ARG A 123 7.89 12.33 13.11
CA ARG A 123 8.51 13.21 12.11
C ARG A 123 7.55 13.65 11.01
N LEU A 124 6.41 12.98 10.88
CA LEU A 124 5.39 13.34 9.91
C LEU A 124 4.86 14.75 10.20
N ARG A 125 4.68 15.51 9.13
CA ARG A 125 4.18 16.88 9.18
C ARG A 125 2.95 17.01 8.33
N GLU A 126 1.95 17.64 8.88
CA GLU A 126 0.75 18.02 8.15
C GLU A 126 1.01 19.30 7.37
N TYR A 127 0.52 19.34 6.16
CA TYR A 127 0.52 20.50 5.29
C TYR A 127 -0.85 20.63 4.64
N THR A 128 -1.46 21.81 4.74
CA THR A 128 -2.72 22.09 4.04
C THR A 128 -2.41 22.81 2.74
N ASP A 129 -2.86 22.25 1.63
CA ASP A 129 -2.71 22.90 0.33
C ASP A 129 -3.56 24.18 0.27
N PRO A 130 -2.96 25.36 0.07
CA PRO A 130 -3.70 26.63 0.08
C PRO A 130 -4.69 26.78 -1.09
N GLU A 131 -4.54 26.00 -2.16
CA GLU A 131 -5.40 26.10 -3.34
C GLU A 131 -6.65 25.23 -3.24
N THR A 132 -6.52 24.05 -2.63
CA THR A 132 -7.64 23.07 -2.55
C THR A 132 -8.18 22.88 -1.13
N GLY A 133 -7.43 23.33 -0.11
CA GLY A 133 -7.72 23.01 1.29
C GLY A 133 -7.44 21.57 1.68
N ALA A 134 -6.88 20.76 0.75
CA ALA A 134 -6.61 19.35 1.01
C ALA A 134 -5.47 19.18 2.02
N GLY A 135 -5.71 18.33 3.03
CA GLY A 135 -4.67 17.91 3.96
C GLY A 135 -3.68 16.97 3.29
N MET A 136 -2.39 17.28 3.41
CA MET A 136 -1.29 16.47 2.89
C MET A 136 -0.34 16.11 4.02
N ILE A 137 0.31 14.96 3.92
CA ILE A 137 1.27 14.49 4.93
C ILE A 137 2.65 14.43 4.29
N HIS A 138 3.58 15.20 4.85
CA HIS A 138 4.98 15.17 4.47
C HIS A 138 5.77 14.23 5.37
N ASP A 139 6.44 13.25 4.78
CA ASP A 139 7.45 12.42 5.45
C ASP A 139 8.86 12.89 5.07
N PRO A 140 9.57 13.59 5.96
CA PRO A 140 10.92 14.07 5.68
C PRO A 140 11.95 12.93 5.61
N THR A 141 11.65 11.74 6.17
CA THR A 141 12.56 10.60 6.17
C THR A 141 12.50 9.85 4.85
N ALA A 142 11.29 9.54 4.39
CA ALA A 142 11.08 8.94 3.07
C ALA A 142 11.18 9.96 1.94
N ASN A 143 11.16 11.26 2.27
CA ASN A 143 11.11 12.37 1.31
C ASN A 143 9.91 12.28 0.36
N THR A 144 8.74 12.01 0.96
CA THR A 144 7.47 11.87 0.23
C THR A 144 6.44 12.87 0.73
N LEU A 145 5.54 13.27 -0.17
CA LEU A 145 4.33 14.02 0.15
C LEU A 145 3.12 13.18 -0.25
N THR A 146 2.20 12.97 0.67
CA THR A 146 1.05 12.07 0.49
C THR A 146 -0.25 12.83 0.64
N VAL A 147 -1.19 12.57 -0.25
CA VAL A 147 -2.59 13.02 -0.17
C VAL A 147 -3.50 11.80 -0.21
N ALA A 148 -4.64 11.87 0.50
CA ALA A 148 -5.64 10.83 0.49
C ALA A 148 -6.99 11.41 0.03
N THR A 149 -7.77 10.60 -0.68
CA THR A 149 -9.13 10.92 -1.10
C THR A 149 -10.04 9.72 -0.90
N GLU A 150 -11.27 9.98 -0.53
CA GLU A 150 -12.30 8.94 -0.46
C GLU A 150 -12.89 8.72 -1.86
N VAL A 151 -13.14 7.46 -2.19
CA VAL A 151 -13.73 7.03 -3.46
C VAL A 151 -14.96 6.20 -3.15
N SER A 152 -16.07 6.54 -3.78
CA SER A 152 -17.29 5.73 -3.76
C SER A 152 -17.45 5.00 -5.10
N HIS A 153 -17.94 3.79 -5.04
CA HIS A 153 -18.24 2.99 -6.22
C HIS A 153 -19.54 2.21 -6.00
N PRO A 154 -20.31 1.93 -7.05
CA PRO A 154 -21.46 1.05 -6.94
C PRO A 154 -21.03 -0.38 -6.61
N ALA A 155 -21.94 -1.15 -6.00
CA ALA A 155 -21.66 -2.49 -5.53
C ALA A 155 -21.18 -3.42 -6.67
N PHE A 156 -19.89 -3.73 -6.67
CA PHE A 156 -19.20 -4.54 -7.69
C PHE A 156 -19.83 -5.95 -7.82
N VAL A 157 -20.21 -6.55 -6.70
CA VAL A 157 -20.73 -7.91 -6.64
C VAL A 157 -22.07 -8.06 -7.35
N LEU A 158 -22.85 -6.97 -7.47
CA LEU A 158 -24.16 -6.95 -8.11
C LEU A 158 -24.10 -6.72 -9.63
N LEU A 159 -22.90 -6.53 -10.18
CA LEU A 159 -22.70 -6.31 -11.61
C LEU A 159 -22.64 -7.64 -12.38
N ASP A 160 -23.00 -7.59 -13.66
CA ASP A 160 -22.81 -8.71 -14.56
C ASP A 160 -21.33 -9.10 -14.71
N PRO A 161 -20.99 -10.39 -14.90
CA PRO A 161 -19.60 -10.83 -15.04
C PRO A 161 -18.81 -10.10 -16.12
N ALA A 162 -19.45 -9.74 -17.22
CA ALA A 162 -18.82 -8.97 -18.30
C ALA A 162 -18.45 -7.54 -17.85
N GLU A 163 -19.32 -6.92 -17.04
CA GLU A 163 -19.08 -5.61 -16.47
C GLU A 163 -17.98 -5.66 -15.42
N GLN A 164 -18.01 -6.66 -14.53
CA GLN A 164 -16.95 -6.90 -13.56
C GLN A 164 -15.58 -7.02 -14.26
N GLN A 165 -15.50 -7.78 -15.35
CA GLN A 165 -14.25 -7.94 -16.10
C GLN A 165 -13.79 -6.63 -16.76
N ARG A 166 -14.72 -5.83 -17.28
CA ARG A 166 -14.42 -4.49 -17.83
C ARG A 166 -13.83 -3.57 -16.75
N ARG A 167 -14.44 -3.53 -15.57
CA ARG A 167 -13.95 -2.71 -14.44
C ARG A 167 -12.59 -3.15 -13.93
N VAL A 168 -12.34 -4.46 -13.81
CA VAL A 168 -11.02 -4.99 -13.46
C VAL A 168 -9.96 -4.57 -14.48
N SER A 169 -10.28 -4.67 -15.76
CA SER A 169 -9.37 -4.24 -16.84
C SER A 169 -9.15 -2.73 -16.85
N ALA A 170 -10.19 -1.95 -16.55
CA ALA A 170 -10.11 -0.50 -16.41
C ALA A 170 -9.22 -0.10 -15.24
N TRP A 171 -9.36 -0.75 -14.09
CA TRP A 171 -8.47 -0.57 -12.95
C TRP A 171 -7.01 -0.84 -13.30
N GLY A 172 -6.73 -1.89 -14.07
CA GLY A 172 -5.39 -2.18 -14.58
C GLY A 172 -4.81 -1.01 -15.40
N ARG A 173 -5.63 -0.34 -16.22
CA ARG A 173 -5.22 0.86 -16.99
C ARG A 173 -4.95 2.07 -16.08
N VAL A 174 -5.76 2.26 -15.04
CA VAL A 174 -5.53 3.31 -14.03
C VAL A 174 -4.18 3.12 -13.35
N LEU A 175 -3.89 1.91 -12.87
CA LEU A 175 -2.59 1.58 -12.27
C LEU A 175 -1.43 1.81 -13.23
N ALA A 176 -1.57 1.40 -14.50
CA ALA A 176 -0.56 1.62 -15.53
C ALA A 176 -0.31 3.12 -15.78
N THR A 177 -1.34 3.96 -15.69
CA THR A 177 -1.22 5.41 -15.85
C THR A 177 -0.40 6.02 -14.71
N VAL A 178 -0.68 5.63 -13.48
CA VAL A 178 0.06 6.09 -12.30
C VAL A 178 1.53 5.64 -12.36
N CYS A 179 1.78 4.38 -12.73
CA CYS A 179 3.14 3.84 -12.83
C CYS A 179 3.97 4.55 -13.91
N ARG A 180 3.35 4.98 -15.01
CA ARG A 180 4.06 5.65 -16.12
C ARG A 180 4.65 7.00 -15.73
N SER A 181 4.08 7.70 -14.77
CA SER A 181 4.60 9.00 -14.35
C SER A 181 6.02 8.89 -13.75
N GLY A 182 6.35 7.75 -13.14
CA GLY A 182 7.62 7.51 -12.45
C GLY A 182 7.86 8.39 -11.23
N ARG A 183 6.88 9.22 -10.86
CA ARG A 183 6.95 10.18 -9.75
C ARG A 183 6.25 9.70 -8.49
N VAL A 184 5.36 8.73 -8.65
CA VAL A 184 4.59 8.16 -7.54
C VAL A 184 5.42 7.08 -6.85
N ALA A 185 5.71 7.30 -5.57
CA ALA A 185 6.40 6.32 -4.73
C ALA A 185 5.48 5.18 -4.32
N THR A 186 4.24 5.52 -3.94
CA THR A 186 3.25 4.57 -3.43
C THR A 186 1.85 5.02 -3.80
N LEU A 187 1.05 4.08 -4.27
CA LEU A 187 -0.40 4.18 -4.32
C LEU A 187 -0.95 3.12 -3.36
N GLN A 188 -1.78 3.54 -2.42
CA GLN A 188 -2.42 2.66 -1.45
C GLN A 188 -3.93 2.78 -1.59
N VAL A 189 -4.60 1.64 -1.59
CA VAL A 189 -6.06 1.54 -1.46
C VAL A 189 -6.35 0.96 -0.08
N LEU A 190 -7.12 1.69 0.70
CA LEU A 190 -7.56 1.28 2.02
C LEU A 190 -9.07 1.12 2.00
N GLU A 191 -9.53 -0.08 2.24
CA GLU A 191 -10.92 -0.42 2.47
C GLU A 191 -11.18 -0.52 3.96
N ARG A 192 -12.18 0.20 4.46
CA ARG A 192 -12.59 0.16 5.86
C ARG A 192 -14.05 -0.24 5.94
N THR A 193 -14.33 -1.24 6.74
CA THR A 193 -15.69 -1.59 7.12
C THR A 193 -16.03 -0.86 8.40
N LEU A 194 -17.07 -0.06 8.38
CA LEU A 194 -17.55 0.75 9.49
C LEU A 194 -18.98 0.33 9.84
N PRO A 195 -19.34 0.24 11.13
CA PRO A 195 -20.73 0.07 11.50
C PRO A 195 -21.57 1.22 10.92
N ASP A 196 -22.67 0.89 10.27
CA ASP A 196 -23.63 1.90 9.78
C ASP A 196 -24.76 2.04 10.79
N SER A 197 -25.19 3.27 11.02
CA SER A 197 -26.36 3.56 11.85
C SER A 197 -27.69 3.20 11.19
N GLY A 198 -27.68 2.91 9.88
CA GLY A 198 -28.87 2.67 9.08
C GLY A 198 -29.68 3.92 8.73
N THR A 199 -29.31 5.08 9.29
CA THR A 199 -30.05 6.32 9.07
C THR A 199 -30.06 6.76 7.61
N GLY A 200 -28.98 6.49 6.84
CA GLY A 200 -28.89 6.86 5.43
C GLY A 200 -29.94 6.17 4.57
N LEU A 201 -30.24 4.90 4.84
CA LEU A 201 -31.26 4.15 4.11
C LEU A 201 -32.68 4.66 4.47
N ALA A 202 -32.93 4.91 5.75
CA ALA A 202 -34.20 5.47 6.22
C ALA A 202 -34.43 6.88 5.65
N GLU A 203 -33.42 7.75 5.64
CA GLU A 203 -33.48 9.08 5.04
C GLU A 203 -33.71 9.03 3.53
N TRP A 204 -33.04 8.09 2.83
CA TRP A 204 -33.25 7.92 1.39
C TRP A 204 -34.68 7.49 1.11
N TRP A 205 -35.20 6.51 1.87
CA TRP A 205 -36.58 6.04 1.73
C TRP A 205 -37.58 7.15 2.01
N SER A 206 -37.39 7.94 3.05
CA SER A 206 -38.29 9.06 3.37
C SER A 206 -38.35 10.13 2.28
N LYS A 207 -37.29 10.28 1.48
CA LYS A 207 -37.23 11.28 0.39
C LYS A 207 -37.67 10.73 -0.97
N HIS A 208 -37.48 9.45 -1.23
CA HIS A 208 -37.67 8.85 -2.56
C HIS A 208 -38.63 7.67 -2.57
N GLY A 209 -38.96 7.13 -1.42
CA GLY A 209 -39.93 6.06 -1.27
C GLY A 209 -41.34 6.53 -1.61
N THR A 210 -42.13 5.66 -2.20
CA THR A 210 -43.55 5.89 -2.43
C THR A 210 -44.31 5.10 -1.35
N ASP A 211 -44.88 5.81 -0.39
CA ASP A 211 -45.77 5.21 0.58
C ASP A 211 -47.19 5.29 0.04
N ASP A 212 -47.59 4.25 -0.67
CA ASP A 212 -48.91 4.10 -1.27
C ASP A 212 -49.89 3.24 -0.43
N GLY A 213 -49.47 2.90 0.82
CA GLY A 213 -50.20 2.00 1.70
C GLY A 213 -50.24 0.56 1.19
N SER A 214 -49.38 0.18 0.27
CA SER A 214 -49.31 -1.19 -0.22
C SER A 214 -48.55 -2.09 0.75
N TRP A 215 -48.89 -3.38 0.78
CA TRP A 215 -48.14 -4.39 1.52
C TRP A 215 -46.64 -4.34 1.20
N ALA A 216 -46.26 -3.99 -0.02
CA ALA A 216 -44.87 -3.90 -0.44
C ALA A 216 -44.14 -2.72 0.25
N ALA A 217 -44.79 -1.53 0.36
CA ALA A 217 -44.27 -0.36 1.05
C ALA A 217 -44.08 -0.63 2.54
N ASP A 218 -45.10 -1.24 3.19
CA ASP A 218 -45.05 -1.60 4.61
C ASP A 218 -43.95 -2.61 4.89
N THR A 219 -43.83 -3.67 4.07
CA THR A 219 -42.77 -4.67 4.22
C THR A 219 -41.38 -4.10 4.03
N TYR A 220 -41.24 -3.15 3.11
CA TYR A 220 -39.94 -2.50 2.87
C TYR A 220 -39.55 -1.57 4.02
N ALA A 221 -40.49 -0.82 4.57
CA ALA A 221 -40.28 0.01 5.76
C ALA A 221 -39.86 -0.84 6.96
N GLU A 222 -40.56 -1.98 7.21
CA GLU A 222 -40.18 -2.91 8.26
C GLU A 222 -38.78 -3.53 8.05
N LEU A 223 -38.42 -3.81 6.81
CA LEU A 223 -37.09 -4.31 6.46
C LEU A 223 -35.99 -3.28 6.75
N ILE A 224 -36.24 -2.01 6.44
CA ILE A 224 -35.32 -0.89 6.75
C ILE A 224 -35.09 -0.77 8.26
N ASP A 225 -36.16 -0.79 9.04
CA ASP A 225 -36.06 -0.70 10.51
C ASP A 225 -35.30 -1.87 11.12
N ARG A 226 -35.47 -3.08 10.58
CA ARG A 226 -34.84 -4.29 11.10
C ARG A 226 -33.37 -4.41 10.64
N ALA A 227 -33.07 -4.09 9.38
CA ALA A 227 -31.76 -4.28 8.78
C ALA A 227 -30.84 -3.06 8.97
N GLY A 228 -31.38 -1.85 9.10
CA GLY A 228 -30.62 -0.63 9.21
C GLY A 228 -29.55 -0.64 10.31
N PRO A 229 -29.89 -0.97 11.57
CA PRO A 229 -28.94 -0.92 12.69
C PRO A 229 -27.83 -1.96 12.63
N ALA A 230 -27.98 -3.00 11.81
CA ALA A 230 -26.99 -4.07 11.63
C ALA A 230 -26.15 -3.89 10.36
N GLY A 231 -26.34 -2.78 9.65
CA GLY A 231 -25.63 -2.48 8.40
C GLY A 231 -24.14 -2.20 8.61
N GLU A 232 -23.36 -2.53 7.60
CA GLU A 232 -21.95 -2.14 7.51
C GLU A 232 -21.75 -1.27 6.29
N ARG A 233 -20.99 -0.18 6.47
CA ARG A 233 -20.61 0.71 5.40
C ARG A 233 -19.15 0.50 5.03
N HIS A 234 -18.89 0.30 3.76
CA HIS A 234 -17.55 0.24 3.21
C HIS A 234 -17.10 1.63 2.77
N ALA A 235 -15.95 2.06 3.26
CA ALA A 235 -15.34 3.32 2.87
C ALA A 235 -13.97 3.05 2.24
N THR A 236 -13.87 3.31 0.94
CA THR A 236 -12.63 3.12 0.19
C THR A 236 -11.86 4.44 0.13
N THR A 237 -10.62 4.43 0.58
CA THR A 237 -9.73 5.57 0.54
C THR A 237 -8.52 5.24 -0.34
N ILE A 238 -8.21 6.10 -1.30
CA ILE A 238 -7.00 6.01 -2.11
C ILE A 238 -6.02 7.07 -1.62
N SER A 239 -4.80 6.67 -1.29
CA SER A 239 -3.71 7.59 -0.99
C SER A 239 -2.60 7.49 -2.01
N LEU A 240 -2.09 8.66 -2.42
CA LEU A 240 -1.03 8.82 -3.41
C LEU A 240 0.16 9.52 -2.77
N SER A 241 1.34 8.90 -2.81
CA SER A 241 2.58 9.46 -2.29
C SER A 241 3.50 9.84 -3.44
N LEU A 242 3.83 11.12 -3.52
CA LEU A 242 4.79 11.67 -4.48
C LEU A 242 6.22 11.44 -3.96
N ASP A 243 7.12 10.90 -4.78
CA ASP A 243 8.55 10.91 -4.51
C ASP A 243 9.14 12.29 -4.85
N MET A 244 9.53 13.03 -3.82
CA MET A 244 10.05 14.39 -3.98
C MET A 244 11.45 14.43 -4.61
N LYS A 245 12.23 13.33 -4.54
CA LYS A 245 13.55 13.25 -5.17
C LYS A 245 13.42 13.10 -6.67
N THR A 246 12.62 12.15 -7.14
CA THR A 246 12.40 11.91 -8.57
C THR A 246 11.68 13.08 -9.20
N SER A 247 10.83 13.80 -8.45
CA SER A 247 10.06 14.95 -8.89
C SER A 247 10.76 16.30 -8.68
N ALA A 248 12.03 16.32 -8.24
CA ALA A 248 12.72 17.54 -7.83
C ALA A 248 12.77 18.65 -8.90
N ARG A 249 12.84 18.27 -10.18
CA ARG A 249 12.82 19.22 -11.30
C ARG A 249 11.47 19.94 -11.42
N GLN A 250 10.38 19.15 -11.40
CA GLN A 250 9.01 19.66 -11.51
C GLN A 250 8.63 20.49 -10.27
N ILE A 251 9.05 20.04 -9.10
CA ILE A 251 8.84 20.77 -7.84
C ILE A 251 9.49 22.15 -7.91
N ARG A 252 10.71 22.26 -8.42
CA ARG A 252 11.40 23.56 -8.61
C ARG A 252 10.67 24.46 -9.58
N THR A 253 10.18 23.91 -10.70
CA THR A 253 9.40 24.66 -11.68
C THR A 253 8.06 25.14 -11.13
N ALA A 254 7.46 24.38 -10.19
CA ALA A 254 6.19 24.70 -9.54
C ALA A 254 6.35 25.62 -8.30
N GLY A 255 7.51 26.25 -8.11
CA GLY A 255 7.76 27.19 -7.01
C GLY A 255 8.62 26.66 -5.88
N GLY A 256 9.07 25.40 -5.97
CA GLY A 256 9.99 24.78 -5.00
C GLY A 256 9.35 24.41 -3.66
N GLY A 257 10.14 23.69 -2.82
CA GLY A 257 9.72 23.33 -1.47
C GLY A 257 8.45 22.47 -1.40
N ILE A 258 7.79 22.48 -0.26
CA ILE A 258 6.54 21.72 -0.04
C ILE A 258 5.39 22.28 -0.90
N LYS A 259 5.34 23.60 -1.09
CA LYS A 259 4.33 24.24 -1.94
C LYS A 259 4.41 23.75 -3.39
N GLY A 260 5.62 23.70 -3.96
CA GLY A 260 5.82 23.16 -5.30
C GLY A 260 5.51 21.67 -5.38
N ALA A 261 5.85 20.89 -4.34
CA ALA A 261 5.51 19.48 -4.24
C ALA A 261 4.00 19.26 -4.18
N ALA A 262 3.27 20.10 -3.44
CA ALA A 262 1.79 20.06 -3.38
C ALA A 262 1.17 20.30 -4.77
N GLY A 263 1.68 21.27 -5.54
CA GLY A 263 1.22 21.51 -6.90
C GLY A 263 1.42 20.31 -7.84
N VAL A 264 2.59 19.66 -7.75
CA VAL A 264 2.87 18.44 -8.54
C VAL A 264 1.98 17.28 -8.10
N LEU A 265 1.83 17.06 -6.78
CA LEU A 265 0.98 16.00 -6.23
C LEU A 265 -0.50 16.20 -6.63
N ARG A 266 -0.98 17.42 -6.59
CA ARG A 266 -2.33 17.78 -7.05
C ARG A 266 -2.54 17.40 -8.52
N GLN A 267 -1.55 17.67 -9.39
CA GLN A 267 -1.61 17.28 -10.79
C GLN A 267 -1.66 15.76 -10.96
N GLU A 268 -0.85 14.99 -10.21
CA GLU A 268 -0.91 13.53 -10.23
C GLU A 268 -2.26 13.01 -9.72
N MET A 269 -2.82 13.60 -8.66
CA MET A 269 -4.12 13.23 -8.14
C MET A 269 -5.24 13.54 -9.13
N ASN A 270 -5.20 14.68 -9.82
CA ASN A 270 -6.17 14.99 -10.87
C ASN A 270 -6.08 14.00 -12.03
N THR A 271 -4.88 13.58 -12.41
CA THR A 271 -4.67 12.56 -13.44
C THR A 271 -5.29 11.22 -13.02
N LEU A 272 -5.05 10.82 -11.77
CA LEU A 272 -5.65 9.62 -11.19
C LEU A 272 -7.19 9.70 -11.15
N THR A 273 -7.73 10.83 -10.68
CA THR A 273 -9.18 11.04 -10.60
C THR A 273 -9.84 11.01 -11.98
N THR A 274 -9.20 11.62 -12.97
CA THR A 274 -9.67 11.57 -14.37
C THR A 274 -9.64 10.15 -14.91
N ALA A 275 -8.56 9.41 -14.65
CA ALA A 275 -8.45 8.01 -15.07
C ALA A 275 -9.51 7.11 -14.38
N LEU A 276 -9.82 7.36 -13.11
CA LEU A 276 -10.88 6.65 -12.38
C LEU A 276 -12.26 6.94 -12.99
N ARG A 277 -12.58 8.21 -13.27
CA ARG A 277 -13.87 8.59 -13.89
C ARG A 277 -14.04 8.03 -15.30
N THR A 278 -12.96 7.81 -16.04
CA THR A 278 -13.03 7.18 -17.37
C THR A 278 -13.07 5.65 -17.30
N ALA A 279 -12.82 5.08 -16.13
CA ALA A 279 -12.84 3.66 -15.86
C ALA A 279 -14.22 3.16 -15.35
N ASP A 280 -15.07 4.07 -14.90
CA ASP A 280 -16.42 3.84 -14.43
C ASP A 280 -17.43 3.87 -15.59
#